data_dfd008f3851ee45e195350efb9e6f33c
#
_entry.id   dfd008f3851ee45e195350efb9e6f33c
#
_cell.length_a   1.000
_cell.length_b   1.000
_cell.length_c   1.000
_cell.angle_alpha   90.00
_cell.angle_beta   90.00
_cell.angle_gamma   90.00
#
_symmetry.space_group_name_H-M   'P 1'
#
loop_
_entity.id
_entity.type
_entity.pdbx_description
1 polymer ?
#
loop_
_entity_poly.entity_id
_entity_poly.type
_entity_poly.pdbx_seq_one_letter_code
_entity_poly.pdbx_strand_id
1 'polypeptide(L)'
;MTTTMTHTAPTSGHTPKVGIIRHLNVFTAFALGIITAIVVWRLALAYLPENAETAVLATREDKIALLSMIGWFVGFMTGIGALVAPFRWVMGKDLSHDENMFLAGKDMGVKRYFRYTTDHKVVGIQYLVITMVIFGIGGILAMLIRANLGTAGGGLIHPQAYNSIVGTHGIVMIVGTIIMVTGPFGNYIMPIMIGARDMAFPRLNALSFWLIVAAAIPLIWGQFLGGISTGWSAYNPLAGQAPLGMDGYIMFICIFALSTMVAGANITTTVVRMRAKGMTWNRTPIFIYGVVASVALALPAFPVFFLSQVLSAFDRALGTSFYDTANGGSGWLYENLFWIMGHPEVYVILIPAVAALMEMAPVFTRSPLFSFNIAVMGIAGISGLSVLVWAHHMYISGWAPLLNTPFMLTTELISIPTGMLFLVLIGTLWRGRLWITVPTMSIFALLWNFMIGGITGIYLSDVPADAFLHGSMFVTAHFHYTLMGAGLTGALASLVYWFPKMTGRMLDEKLSWISFWYVQIGFNVAFMGMFFVGLQGQPRRVEAYAAIFSKGNLLTSIGAAAIMTGMLVLLAAVIGSWRSGVKAPMNPWQAKSLEWTVPYPVPLENFETLPVVTEDVYGYGRKK
;
A
#
# COMPACT_ATOMS: atom_id res chain seq x y z
N MET A 1 6.14 -18.18 29.28
CA MET A 1 5.92 -17.64 30.63
C MET A 1 4.93 -16.48 30.50
N THR A 2 3.70 -16.69 30.95
CA THR A 2 2.60 -15.73 30.94
C THR A 2 2.66 -14.94 32.24
N THR A 3 3.23 -13.75 32.19
CA THR A 3 3.18 -12.82 33.31
C THR A 3 1.84 -12.09 33.28
N THR A 4 0.92 -12.49 34.13
CA THR A 4 -0.31 -11.77 34.46
C THR A 4 0.06 -10.43 35.08
N MET A 5 -0.07 -9.32 34.35
CA MET A 5 0.01 -7.97 34.94
C MET A 5 -1.30 -7.66 35.67
N THR A 6 -1.24 -7.62 36.98
CA THR A 6 -2.30 -7.08 37.84
C THR A 6 -2.28 -5.56 37.75
N HIS A 7 -3.36 -4.95 37.25
CA HIS A 7 -3.55 -3.51 37.25
C HIS A 7 -3.87 -3.01 38.67
N THR A 8 -2.89 -2.44 39.34
CA THR A 8 -3.12 -1.54 40.47
C THR A 8 -3.41 -0.13 39.95
N ALA A 9 -4.48 0.50 40.43
CA ALA A 9 -4.83 1.89 40.11
C ALA A 9 -3.67 2.83 40.45
N PRO A 10 -3.42 3.91 39.66
CA PRO A 10 -2.30 4.80 39.89
C PRO A 10 -2.49 5.57 41.22
N THR A 11 -1.57 5.39 42.14
CA THR A 11 -1.40 6.26 43.30
C THR A 11 -1.04 7.67 42.81
N SER A 12 -1.82 8.65 43.24
CA SER A 12 -1.61 10.07 42.95
C SER A 12 -0.22 10.51 43.43
N GLY A 13 0.65 10.92 42.48
CA GLY A 13 1.94 11.55 42.81
C GLY A 13 3.17 10.98 42.11
N HIS A 14 3.07 9.90 41.33
CA HIS A 14 4.23 9.33 40.64
C HIS A 14 4.50 10.05 39.30
N THR A 15 5.59 10.84 39.20
CA THR A 15 6.07 11.36 37.93
C THR A 15 6.76 10.24 37.16
N PRO A 16 6.25 9.85 35.97
CA PRO A 16 6.81 8.73 35.22
C PRO A 16 8.29 8.95 34.86
N LYS A 17 9.17 7.98 35.18
CA LYS A 17 10.60 8.01 34.83
C LYS A 17 10.80 7.51 33.40
N VAL A 18 10.58 8.36 32.41
CA VAL A 18 10.58 8.00 30.97
C VAL A 18 11.93 8.23 30.28
N GLY A 19 12.90 8.85 30.95
CA GLY A 19 14.24 9.06 30.39
C GLY A 19 14.25 9.82 29.04
N ILE A 20 15.18 9.44 28.15
CA ILE A 20 15.37 10.07 26.83
C ILE A 20 14.17 9.91 25.89
N ILE A 21 13.40 8.82 26.00
CA ILE A 21 12.26 8.50 25.13
C ILE A 21 11.25 9.66 25.12
N ARG A 22 11.13 10.40 26.21
CA ARG A 22 10.28 11.58 26.36
C ARG A 22 10.54 12.65 25.30
N HIS A 23 11.77 12.79 24.81
CA HIS A 23 12.20 13.82 23.86
C HIS A 23 12.15 13.34 22.41
N LEU A 24 12.06 12.02 22.18
CA LEU A 24 12.08 11.43 20.85
C LEU A 24 10.70 11.55 20.19
N ASN A 25 10.68 12.10 18.97
CA ASN A 25 9.47 12.35 18.19
C ASN A 25 9.85 12.62 16.71
N VAL A 26 8.86 12.90 15.86
CA VAL A 26 9.09 13.15 14.43
C VAL A 26 10.07 14.31 14.19
N PHE A 27 10.04 15.37 14.97
CA PHE A 27 10.95 16.53 14.79
C PHE A 27 12.40 16.17 15.12
N THR A 28 12.63 15.44 16.23
CA THR A 28 13.97 14.91 16.56
C THR A 28 14.44 13.89 15.54
N ALA A 29 13.52 13.11 14.96
CA ALA A 29 13.84 12.17 13.87
C ALA A 29 14.36 12.90 12.63
N PHE A 30 13.64 13.91 12.16
CA PHE A 30 14.08 14.72 11.02
C PHE A 30 15.40 15.47 11.31
N ALA A 31 15.54 16.08 12.48
CA ALA A 31 16.75 16.79 12.86
C ALA A 31 17.98 15.85 12.88
N LEU A 32 17.90 14.73 13.59
CA LEU A 32 18.99 13.77 13.63
C LEU A 32 19.25 13.11 12.27
N GLY A 33 18.22 12.80 11.50
CA GLY A 33 18.36 12.28 10.14
C GLY A 33 19.14 13.24 9.24
N ILE A 34 18.81 14.52 9.22
CA ILE A 34 19.52 15.54 8.44
C ILE A 34 20.96 15.71 8.94
N ILE A 35 21.17 15.79 10.27
CA ILE A 35 22.52 15.96 10.84
C ILE A 35 23.40 14.78 10.45
N THR A 36 22.94 13.54 10.65
CA THR A 36 23.71 12.35 10.32
C THR A 36 23.96 12.21 8.82
N ALA A 37 22.98 12.55 7.96
CA ALA A 37 23.18 12.60 6.52
C ALA A 37 24.31 13.59 6.13
N ILE A 38 24.30 14.80 6.69
CA ILE A 38 25.34 15.81 6.42
C ILE A 38 26.71 15.37 6.94
N VAL A 39 26.77 14.78 8.14
CA VAL A 39 28.02 14.28 8.71
C VAL A 39 28.59 13.18 7.83
N VAL A 40 27.78 12.19 7.44
CA VAL A 40 28.23 11.11 6.57
C VAL A 40 28.64 11.63 5.19
N TRP A 41 27.90 12.57 4.62
CA TRP A 41 28.25 13.24 3.37
C TRP A 41 29.61 13.93 3.45
N ARG A 42 29.89 14.69 4.52
CA ARG A 42 31.20 15.36 4.75
C ARG A 42 32.34 14.34 4.92
N LEU A 43 32.10 13.27 5.68
CA LEU A 43 33.09 12.21 5.85
C LEU A 43 33.36 11.50 4.52
N ALA A 44 32.34 11.17 3.76
CA ALA A 44 32.48 10.55 2.45
C ALA A 44 33.25 11.45 1.47
N LEU A 45 33.00 12.75 1.45
CA LEU A 45 33.78 13.71 0.67
C LEU A 45 35.26 13.75 1.07
N ALA A 46 35.57 13.63 2.36
CA ALA A 46 36.93 13.70 2.85
C ALA A 46 37.75 12.43 2.62
N TYR A 47 37.10 11.25 2.68
CA TYR A 47 37.82 9.97 2.69
C TYR A 47 37.67 9.16 1.39
N LEU A 48 36.65 9.41 0.56
CA LEU A 48 36.55 8.73 -0.73
C LEU A 48 37.47 9.41 -1.76
N PRO A 49 38.33 8.65 -2.45
CA PRO A 49 39.27 9.20 -3.42
C PRO A 49 38.54 9.84 -4.60
N GLU A 50 39.10 10.93 -5.14
CA GLU A 50 38.50 11.68 -6.26
C GLU A 50 38.46 10.88 -7.57
N ASN A 51 39.41 9.95 -7.75
CA ASN A 51 39.59 9.17 -8.98
C ASN A 51 39.15 7.70 -8.83
N ALA A 52 38.11 7.43 -8.09
CA ALA A 52 37.54 6.07 -8.00
C ALA A 52 36.72 5.70 -9.27
N GLU A 53 37.25 6.04 -10.45
CA GLU A 53 36.74 5.57 -11.75
C GLU A 53 37.18 4.13 -11.98
N THR A 54 36.55 3.18 -11.32
CA THR A 54 36.82 1.77 -11.57
C THR A 54 35.80 1.10 -12.48
N ALA A 55 34.68 1.77 -12.76
CA ALA A 55 33.69 1.37 -13.76
C ALA A 55 32.86 2.57 -14.21
N VAL A 56 32.32 2.50 -15.42
CA VAL A 56 31.42 3.52 -16.00
C VAL A 56 30.20 3.84 -15.12
N LEU A 57 29.83 2.94 -14.19
CA LEU A 57 28.62 3.00 -13.38
C LEU A 57 28.85 3.36 -11.89
N ALA A 58 30.07 3.19 -11.35
CA ALA A 58 30.33 3.40 -9.92
C ALA A 58 31.04 4.72 -9.66
N THR A 59 30.32 5.83 -9.76
CA THR A 59 30.90 7.14 -9.52
C THR A 59 31.10 7.43 -8.02
N ARG A 60 32.01 8.35 -7.70
CA ARG A 60 32.19 8.86 -6.32
C ARG A 60 30.88 9.44 -5.77
N GLU A 61 30.15 10.14 -6.61
CA GLU A 61 28.89 10.79 -6.30
C GLU A 61 27.80 9.78 -5.90
N ASP A 62 27.69 8.63 -6.61
CA ASP A 62 26.76 7.55 -6.26
C ASP A 62 27.06 6.99 -4.86
N LYS A 63 28.35 6.78 -4.53
CA LYS A 63 28.78 6.32 -3.21
C LYS A 63 28.42 7.32 -2.11
N ILE A 64 28.71 8.61 -2.36
CA ILE A 64 28.41 9.69 -1.40
C ILE A 64 26.90 9.82 -1.19
N ALA A 65 26.11 9.77 -2.26
CA ALA A 65 24.65 9.87 -2.17
C ALA A 65 24.07 8.70 -1.36
N LEU A 66 24.43 7.47 -1.68
CA LEU A 66 23.95 6.27 -0.99
C LEU A 66 24.35 6.25 0.49
N LEU A 67 25.62 6.54 0.82
CA LEU A 67 26.10 6.62 2.20
C LEU A 67 25.35 7.70 2.99
N SER A 68 25.11 8.85 2.39
CA SER A 68 24.34 9.95 3.02
C SER A 68 22.90 9.56 3.31
N MET A 69 22.25 8.81 2.40
CA MET A 69 20.91 8.26 2.62
C MET A 69 20.87 7.20 3.73
N ILE A 70 21.92 6.38 3.86
CA ILE A 70 22.09 5.47 5.00
C ILE A 70 22.25 6.27 6.30
N GLY A 71 23.05 7.33 6.29
CA GLY A 71 23.19 8.26 7.42
C GLY A 71 21.84 8.86 7.82
N TRP A 72 21.06 9.34 6.84
CA TRP A 72 19.68 9.78 7.06
C TRP A 72 18.84 8.73 7.77
N PHE A 73 18.82 7.51 7.25
CA PHE A 73 18.01 6.42 7.78
C PHE A 73 18.34 6.11 9.24
N VAL A 74 19.62 5.95 9.56
CA VAL A 74 20.09 5.65 10.92
C VAL A 74 19.74 6.79 11.88
N GLY A 75 19.98 8.05 11.48
CA GLY A 75 19.65 9.22 12.29
C GLY A 75 18.16 9.36 12.53
N PHE A 76 17.35 9.16 11.51
CA PHE A 76 15.88 9.23 11.61
C PHE A 76 15.36 8.14 12.57
N MET A 77 15.78 6.88 12.42
CA MET A 77 15.37 5.77 13.28
C MET A 77 15.79 5.99 14.74
N THR A 78 16.97 6.58 14.96
CA THR A 78 17.43 6.97 16.30
C THR A 78 16.55 8.06 16.88
N GLY A 79 16.27 9.12 16.11
CA GLY A 79 15.53 10.29 16.54
C GLY A 79 14.05 10.04 16.78
N ILE A 80 13.43 9.08 16.08
CA ILE A 80 12.05 8.66 16.38
C ILE A 80 11.97 7.74 17.60
N GLY A 81 13.09 7.15 18.04
CA GLY A 81 13.13 6.24 19.18
C GLY A 81 13.02 4.75 18.85
N ALA A 82 13.03 4.38 17.56
CA ALA A 82 12.92 2.99 17.12
C ALA A 82 14.08 2.13 17.62
N LEU A 83 15.28 2.69 17.74
CA LEU A 83 16.50 1.97 18.15
C LEU A 83 16.70 1.89 19.67
N VAL A 84 15.87 2.56 20.49
CA VAL A 84 16.07 2.57 21.96
C VAL A 84 15.90 1.18 22.55
N ALA A 85 14.82 0.47 22.21
CA ALA A 85 14.60 -0.87 22.76
C ALA A 85 15.63 -1.91 22.25
N PRO A 86 15.97 -1.98 20.95
CA PRO A 86 17.04 -2.84 20.47
C PRO A 86 18.39 -2.55 21.14
N PHE A 87 18.77 -1.28 21.29
CA PHE A 87 20.03 -0.90 21.93
C PHE A 87 20.09 -1.33 23.40
N ARG A 88 19.01 -1.12 24.15
CA ARG A 88 18.94 -1.59 25.55
C ARG A 88 18.99 -3.10 25.66
N TRP A 89 18.31 -3.80 24.78
CA TRP A 89 18.33 -5.27 24.74
C TRP A 89 19.76 -5.81 24.54
N VAL A 90 20.52 -5.22 23.61
CA VAL A 90 21.95 -5.56 23.41
C VAL A 90 22.77 -5.30 24.68
N MET A 91 22.39 -4.29 25.49
CA MET A 91 23.00 -3.99 26.79
C MET A 91 22.45 -4.84 27.94
N GLY A 92 21.63 -5.85 27.67
CA GLY A 92 21.01 -6.70 28.69
C GLY A 92 19.95 -5.99 29.55
N LYS A 93 19.32 -4.92 29.05
CA LYS A 93 18.33 -4.12 29.77
C LYS A 93 17.00 -4.07 28.99
N ASP A 94 15.88 -4.20 29.71
CA ASP A 94 14.55 -3.97 29.16
C ASP A 94 14.07 -2.54 29.40
N LEU A 95 13.01 -2.15 28.67
CA LEU A 95 12.28 -0.92 28.94
C LEU A 95 11.51 -1.06 30.26
N SER A 96 11.54 0.00 31.07
CA SER A 96 10.76 0.06 32.32
C SER A 96 9.25 0.04 32.04
N HIS A 97 8.45 -0.22 33.07
CA HIS A 97 6.99 -0.14 32.98
C HIS A 97 6.52 1.25 32.53
N ASP A 98 7.08 2.32 33.10
CA ASP A 98 6.74 3.70 32.76
C ASP A 98 7.06 4.03 31.30
N GLU A 99 8.18 3.54 30.76
CA GLU A 99 8.56 3.73 29.37
C GLU A 99 7.62 2.97 28.41
N ASN A 100 7.19 1.76 28.76
CA ASN A 100 6.22 1.01 27.98
C ASN A 100 4.84 1.70 27.97
N MET A 101 4.38 2.21 29.11
CA MET A 101 3.13 2.97 29.20
C MET A 101 3.19 4.29 28.44
N PHE A 102 4.36 4.95 28.44
CA PHE A 102 4.58 6.13 27.64
C PHE A 102 4.53 5.83 26.14
N LEU A 103 5.14 4.74 25.67
CA LEU A 103 5.07 4.30 24.27
C LEU A 103 3.66 3.89 23.86
N ALA A 104 2.82 3.39 24.76
CA ALA A 104 1.41 3.14 24.51
C ALA A 104 0.59 4.43 24.25
N GLY A 105 1.19 5.61 24.50
CA GLY A 105 0.59 6.91 24.15
C GLY A 105 -0.60 7.32 24.99
N LYS A 106 -0.83 6.67 26.13
CA LYS A 106 -1.90 7.02 27.07
C LYS A 106 -1.72 8.47 27.53
N ASP A 107 -2.80 9.23 27.55
CA ASP A 107 -2.87 10.63 28.02
C ASP A 107 -2.08 11.67 27.23
N MET A 108 -1.54 11.32 26.02
CA MET A 108 -0.75 12.25 25.18
C MET A 108 -1.59 13.10 24.21
N GLY A 109 -2.90 12.89 24.12
CA GLY A 109 -3.73 13.59 23.13
C GLY A 109 -3.17 13.44 21.69
N VAL A 110 -3.17 14.54 20.95
CA VAL A 110 -2.68 14.57 19.54
C VAL A 110 -1.18 14.27 19.42
N LYS A 111 -0.37 14.52 20.44
CA LYS A 111 1.09 14.33 20.40
C LYS A 111 1.49 12.87 20.15
N ARG A 112 0.65 11.89 20.50
CA ARG A 112 0.89 10.47 20.28
C ARG A 112 1.08 10.11 18.79
N TYR A 113 0.43 10.83 17.88
CA TYR A 113 0.53 10.58 16.43
C TYR A 113 1.86 11.02 15.82
N PHE A 114 2.66 11.81 16.52
CA PHE A 114 3.96 12.31 16.09
C PHE A 114 5.13 11.61 16.78
N ARG A 115 4.89 10.45 17.37
CA ARG A 115 5.86 9.66 18.13
C ARG A 115 5.82 8.19 17.76
N TYR A 116 6.87 7.50 18.14
CA TYR A 116 6.91 6.04 18.12
C TYR A 116 5.94 5.50 19.18
N THR A 117 4.78 5.05 18.75
CA THR A 117 3.69 4.63 19.64
C THR A 117 3.34 3.17 19.37
N THR A 118 3.18 2.38 20.43
CA THR A 118 2.90 0.94 20.32
C THR A 118 1.40 0.60 20.29
N ASP A 119 0.50 1.56 20.49
CA ASP A 119 -0.95 1.35 20.32
C ASP A 119 -1.30 1.18 18.83
N HIS A 120 -1.76 -0.01 18.47
CA HIS A 120 -2.12 -0.34 17.07
C HIS A 120 -3.19 0.59 16.47
N LYS A 121 -4.05 1.18 17.31
CA LYS A 121 -5.09 2.13 16.87
C LYS A 121 -4.47 3.45 16.43
N VAL A 122 -3.45 3.91 17.14
CA VAL A 122 -2.69 5.11 16.77
C VAL A 122 -1.92 4.85 15.48
N VAL A 123 -1.27 3.69 15.37
CA VAL A 123 -0.56 3.28 14.15
C VAL A 123 -1.52 3.20 12.96
N GLY A 124 -2.73 2.65 13.14
CA GLY A 124 -3.75 2.60 12.09
C GLY A 124 -4.18 3.99 11.60
N ILE A 125 -4.34 4.97 12.49
CA ILE A 125 -4.62 6.37 12.12
C ILE A 125 -3.41 7.02 11.42
N GLN A 126 -2.19 6.76 11.88
CA GLN A 126 -0.96 7.22 11.22
C GLN A 126 -0.89 6.69 9.78
N TYR A 127 -1.19 5.40 9.56
CA TYR A 127 -1.29 4.81 8.22
C TYR A 127 -2.40 5.46 7.37
N LEU A 128 -3.56 5.75 7.94
CA LEU A 128 -4.65 6.42 7.22
C LEU A 128 -4.20 7.78 6.71
N VAL A 129 -3.58 8.59 7.57
CA VAL A 129 -3.12 9.94 7.21
C VAL A 129 -2.02 9.89 6.16
N ILE A 130 -0.99 9.03 6.35
CA ILE A 130 0.11 8.96 5.38
C ILE A 130 -0.37 8.44 4.02
N THR A 131 -1.30 7.49 4.00
CA THR A 131 -1.92 7.00 2.76
C THR A 131 -2.63 8.12 2.02
N MET A 132 -3.41 8.95 2.72
CA MET A 132 -4.06 10.12 2.11
C MET A 132 -3.05 11.12 1.54
N VAL A 133 -1.94 11.36 2.24
CA VAL A 133 -0.86 12.24 1.76
C VAL A 133 -0.20 11.66 0.51
N ILE A 134 0.12 10.37 0.50
CA ILE A 134 0.70 9.66 -0.64
C ILE A 134 -0.22 9.75 -1.87
N PHE A 135 -1.53 9.47 -1.70
CA PHE A 135 -2.50 9.63 -2.78
C PHE A 135 -2.66 11.08 -3.25
N GLY A 136 -2.56 12.05 -2.34
CA GLY A 136 -2.56 13.46 -2.68
C GLY A 136 -1.37 13.83 -3.57
N ILE A 137 -0.16 13.44 -3.19
CA ILE A 137 1.07 13.68 -3.97
C ILE A 137 0.97 12.97 -5.32
N GLY A 138 0.65 11.68 -5.34
CA GLY A 138 0.52 10.91 -6.58
C GLY A 138 -0.57 11.45 -7.50
N GLY A 139 -1.69 11.94 -6.94
CA GLY A 139 -2.76 12.60 -7.69
C GLY A 139 -2.31 13.91 -8.33
N ILE A 140 -1.56 14.74 -7.62
CA ILE A 140 -0.97 15.98 -8.18
C ILE A 140 -0.02 15.63 -9.34
N LEU A 141 0.84 14.62 -9.18
CA LEU A 141 1.73 14.16 -10.25
C LEU A 141 0.93 13.67 -11.46
N ALA A 142 -0.17 12.94 -11.26
CA ALA A 142 -1.07 12.52 -12.33
C ALA A 142 -1.68 13.72 -13.07
N MET A 143 -2.09 14.77 -12.35
CA MET A 143 -2.62 15.98 -12.97
C MET A 143 -1.55 16.74 -13.77
N LEU A 144 -0.29 16.75 -13.34
CA LEU A 144 0.82 17.32 -14.10
C LEU A 144 1.06 16.51 -15.39
N ILE A 145 1.02 15.17 -15.34
CA ILE A 145 1.09 14.31 -16.53
C ILE A 145 -0.05 14.66 -17.50
N ARG A 146 -1.28 14.79 -17.01
CA ARG A 146 -2.44 15.08 -17.85
C ARG A 146 -2.45 16.51 -18.39
N ALA A 147 -1.93 17.47 -17.64
CA ALA A 147 -1.73 18.84 -18.12
C ALA A 147 -0.74 18.89 -19.30
N ASN A 148 0.40 18.18 -19.19
CA ASN A 148 1.37 18.08 -20.30
C ASN A 148 0.79 17.40 -21.53
N LEU A 149 -0.01 16.33 -21.33
CA LEU A 149 -0.69 15.60 -22.40
C LEU A 149 -2.04 16.25 -22.81
N GLY A 150 -2.31 17.48 -22.41
CA GLY A 150 -3.49 18.24 -22.85
C GLY A 150 -3.41 18.65 -24.32
N THR A 151 -2.20 18.71 -24.89
CA THR A 151 -1.94 18.95 -26.29
C THR A 151 -1.04 17.86 -26.89
N ALA A 152 -1.19 17.60 -28.18
CA ALA A 152 -0.43 16.54 -28.88
C ALA A 152 1.08 16.76 -28.82
N GLY A 153 1.54 18.01 -28.91
CA GLY A 153 2.97 18.34 -28.85
C GLY A 153 3.56 18.30 -27.45
N GLY A 154 2.76 18.15 -26.38
CA GLY A 154 3.25 18.29 -25.02
C GLY A 154 3.81 19.69 -24.74
N GLY A 155 5.01 19.77 -24.16
CA GLY A 155 5.81 21.00 -24.07
C GLY A 155 5.53 21.89 -22.85
N LEU A 156 4.60 21.51 -21.97
CA LEU A 156 4.42 22.20 -20.67
C LEU A 156 5.55 21.87 -19.70
N ILE A 157 6.06 20.67 -19.74
CA ILE A 157 7.08 20.12 -18.85
C ILE A 157 8.25 19.62 -19.72
N HIS A 158 9.48 19.97 -19.29
CA HIS A 158 10.67 19.46 -19.98
C HIS A 158 10.70 17.91 -19.99
N PRO A 159 11.09 17.25 -21.10
CA PRO A 159 11.01 15.78 -21.28
C PRO A 159 11.60 14.97 -20.13
N GLN A 160 12.79 15.34 -19.64
CA GLN A 160 13.42 14.62 -18.54
C GLN A 160 12.63 14.76 -17.21
N ALA A 161 12.12 15.97 -16.93
CA ALA A 161 11.26 16.20 -15.77
C ALA A 161 9.93 15.43 -15.89
N TYR A 162 9.36 15.38 -17.10
CA TYR A 162 8.16 14.59 -17.37
C TYR A 162 8.39 13.10 -17.09
N ASN A 163 9.49 12.52 -17.58
CA ASN A 163 9.85 11.12 -17.29
C ASN A 163 9.98 10.86 -15.79
N SER A 164 10.61 11.79 -15.06
CA SER A 164 10.73 11.70 -13.61
C SER A 164 9.36 11.75 -12.92
N ILE A 165 8.46 12.64 -13.36
CA ILE A 165 7.09 12.75 -12.84
C ILE A 165 6.31 11.45 -13.08
N VAL A 166 6.41 10.86 -14.28
CA VAL A 166 5.76 9.57 -14.59
C VAL A 166 6.30 8.45 -13.71
N GLY A 167 7.61 8.33 -13.55
CA GLY A 167 8.25 7.33 -12.70
C GLY A 167 7.85 7.48 -11.23
N THR A 168 7.88 8.70 -10.73
CA THR A 168 7.50 9.03 -9.34
C THR A 168 6.02 8.82 -9.09
N HIS A 169 5.14 9.25 -10.02
CA HIS A 169 3.70 8.95 -9.94
C HIS A 169 3.46 7.45 -9.80
N GLY A 170 4.09 6.63 -10.65
CA GLY A 170 3.93 5.19 -10.63
C GLY A 170 4.30 4.58 -9.29
N ILE A 171 5.51 4.84 -8.78
CA ILE A 171 5.98 4.21 -7.54
C ILE A 171 5.23 4.73 -6.31
N VAL A 172 4.90 6.02 -6.24
CA VAL A 172 4.15 6.61 -5.13
C VAL A 172 2.73 6.03 -5.07
N MET A 173 2.05 5.91 -6.23
CA MET A 173 0.71 5.31 -6.28
C MET A 173 0.72 3.83 -5.92
N ILE A 174 1.68 3.06 -6.39
CA ILE A 174 1.81 1.64 -6.07
C ILE A 174 2.00 1.44 -4.57
N VAL A 175 2.95 2.14 -3.95
CA VAL A 175 3.16 2.08 -2.50
C VAL A 175 1.90 2.51 -1.74
N GLY A 176 1.25 3.60 -2.17
CA GLY A 176 -0.01 4.05 -1.61
C GLY A 176 -1.09 2.97 -1.64
N THR A 177 -1.23 2.27 -2.78
CA THR A 177 -2.24 1.22 -2.96
C THR A 177 -1.94 -0.05 -2.15
N ILE A 178 -0.68 -0.44 -1.98
CA ILE A 178 -0.28 -1.58 -1.14
C ILE A 178 -0.74 -1.37 0.31
N ILE A 179 -0.53 -0.17 0.84
CA ILE A 179 -0.83 0.11 2.24
C ILE A 179 -2.26 0.60 2.50
N MET A 180 -3.06 0.94 1.48
CA MET A 180 -4.33 1.66 1.66
C MET A 180 -5.41 0.89 2.43
N VAL A 181 -5.39 -0.44 2.43
CA VAL A 181 -6.34 -1.27 3.17
C VAL A 181 -5.65 -1.92 4.36
N THR A 182 -4.53 -2.60 4.13
CA THR A 182 -3.79 -3.32 5.17
C THR A 182 -3.16 -2.39 6.21
N GLY A 183 -2.71 -1.20 5.80
CA GLY A 183 -2.14 -0.20 6.70
C GLY A 183 -3.15 0.29 7.74
N PRO A 184 -4.16 1.09 7.37
CA PRO A 184 -5.10 1.65 8.33
C PRO A 184 -6.03 0.60 8.95
N PHE A 185 -6.70 -0.22 8.14
CA PHE A 185 -7.73 -1.13 8.64
C PHE A 185 -7.14 -2.43 9.17
N GLY A 186 -6.05 -2.95 8.58
CA GLY A 186 -5.30 -4.08 9.13
C GLY A 186 -4.69 -3.76 10.49
N ASN A 187 -4.29 -2.52 10.74
CA ASN A 187 -3.79 -2.12 12.06
C ASN A 187 -4.90 -1.75 13.04
N TYR A 188 -5.85 -0.90 12.64
CA TYR A 188 -6.88 -0.43 13.58
C TYR A 188 -7.96 -1.48 13.83
N ILE A 189 -8.51 -2.06 12.76
CA ILE A 189 -9.75 -2.87 12.81
C ILE A 189 -9.46 -4.35 13.06
N MET A 190 -8.46 -4.92 12.38
CA MET A 190 -8.21 -6.36 12.41
C MET A 190 -8.00 -6.91 13.83
N PRO A 191 -7.18 -6.31 14.73
CA PRO A 191 -7.02 -6.84 16.09
C PRO A 191 -8.34 -6.84 16.88
N ILE A 192 -9.16 -5.81 16.71
CA ILE A 192 -10.48 -5.73 17.35
C ILE A 192 -11.41 -6.81 16.78
N MET A 193 -11.44 -6.94 15.46
CA MET A 193 -12.29 -7.89 14.74
C MET A 193 -11.99 -9.36 15.10
N ILE A 194 -10.74 -9.69 15.43
CA ILE A 194 -10.36 -11.04 15.89
C ILE A 194 -10.42 -11.21 17.41
N GLY A 195 -10.77 -10.17 18.16
CA GLY A 195 -10.84 -10.20 19.62
C GLY A 195 -9.48 -10.19 20.32
N ALA A 196 -8.42 -9.72 19.65
CA ALA A 196 -7.10 -9.56 20.24
C ALA A 196 -7.00 -8.28 21.07
N ARG A 197 -6.16 -8.30 22.13
CA ARG A 197 -5.90 -7.11 22.96
C ARG A 197 -5.03 -6.07 22.25
N ASP A 198 -4.08 -6.52 21.43
CA ASP A 198 -3.14 -5.70 20.65
C ASP A 198 -2.57 -6.54 19.50
N MET A 199 -1.64 -5.97 18.73
CA MET A 199 -0.79 -6.72 17.79
C MET A 199 0.20 -7.61 18.53
N ALA A 200 0.65 -8.70 17.90
CA ALA A 200 1.60 -9.64 18.50
C ALA A 200 2.93 -8.96 18.87
N PHE A 201 3.39 -8.05 18.03
CA PHE A 201 4.64 -7.31 18.20
C PHE A 201 4.41 -5.80 18.08
N PRO A 202 3.90 -5.11 19.13
CA PRO A 202 3.50 -3.70 19.03
C PRO A 202 4.64 -2.75 18.65
N ARG A 203 5.89 -3.05 19.05
CA ARG A 203 7.06 -2.26 18.66
C ARG A 203 7.42 -2.44 17.19
N LEU A 204 7.32 -3.67 16.65
CA LEU A 204 7.51 -3.90 15.21
C LEU A 204 6.39 -3.24 14.39
N ASN A 205 5.18 -3.16 14.96
CA ASN A 205 4.08 -2.44 14.33
C ASN A 205 4.39 -0.94 14.16
N ALA A 206 4.85 -0.29 15.22
CA ALA A 206 5.30 1.10 15.15
C ALA A 206 6.48 1.27 14.19
N LEU A 207 7.43 0.33 14.19
CA LEU A 207 8.59 0.33 13.29
C LEU A 207 8.15 0.31 11.83
N SER A 208 7.20 -0.57 11.45
CA SER A 208 6.74 -0.68 10.06
C SER A 208 6.19 0.65 9.52
N PHE A 209 5.44 1.39 10.32
CA PHE A 209 4.95 2.71 9.95
C PHE A 209 6.09 3.73 9.76
N TRP A 210 7.00 3.84 10.74
CA TRP A 210 8.06 4.83 10.68
C TRP A 210 9.13 4.54 9.61
N LEU A 211 9.27 3.28 9.19
CA LEU A 211 10.05 2.91 8.01
C LEU A 211 9.48 3.55 6.73
N ILE A 212 8.15 3.62 6.56
CA ILE A 212 7.55 4.28 5.38
C ILE A 212 7.86 5.78 5.37
N VAL A 213 7.76 6.43 6.53
CA VAL A 213 8.10 7.85 6.65
C VAL A 213 9.59 8.09 6.34
N ALA A 214 10.47 7.22 6.88
CA ALA A 214 11.90 7.29 6.59
C ALA A 214 12.22 7.08 5.10
N ALA A 215 11.51 6.15 4.45
CA ALA A 215 11.68 5.84 3.03
C ALA A 215 11.32 7.01 2.12
N ALA A 216 10.27 7.78 2.46
CA ALA A 216 9.80 8.87 1.61
C ALA A 216 10.87 9.94 1.32
N ILE A 217 11.78 10.19 2.26
CA ILE A 217 12.78 11.25 2.12
C ILE A 217 13.84 10.96 1.06
N PRO A 218 14.47 9.78 0.98
CA PRO A 218 15.35 9.42 -0.14
C PRO A 218 14.67 9.59 -1.51
N LEU A 219 13.40 9.19 -1.65
CA LEU A 219 12.65 9.35 -2.89
C LEU A 219 12.44 10.83 -3.24
N ILE A 220 12.05 11.66 -2.27
CA ILE A 220 11.88 13.10 -2.44
C ILE A 220 13.22 13.75 -2.78
N TRP A 221 14.27 13.40 -2.04
CA TRP A 221 15.61 13.93 -2.28
C TRP A 221 16.12 13.58 -3.68
N GLY A 222 15.87 12.34 -4.12
CA GLY A 222 16.20 11.91 -5.48
C GLY A 222 15.64 12.80 -6.59
N GLN A 223 14.47 13.44 -6.38
CA GLN A 223 13.91 14.37 -7.36
C GLN A 223 14.81 15.60 -7.62
N PHE A 224 15.54 16.05 -6.62
CA PHE A 224 16.50 17.16 -6.72
C PHE A 224 17.86 16.73 -7.27
N LEU A 225 18.12 15.42 -7.37
CA LEU A 225 19.34 14.81 -7.87
C LEU A 225 19.17 14.24 -9.29
N GLY A 226 18.27 14.79 -10.09
CA GLY A 226 18.00 14.40 -11.47
C GLY A 226 16.78 13.45 -11.66
N GLY A 227 16.13 13.06 -10.57
CA GLY A 227 14.88 12.32 -10.59
C GLY A 227 14.99 10.85 -11.04
N ILE A 228 13.83 10.23 -11.29
CA ILE A 228 13.69 8.84 -11.74
C ILE A 228 13.31 8.84 -13.22
N SER A 229 14.29 8.69 -14.11
CA SER A 229 14.07 8.73 -15.56
C SER A 229 13.70 7.37 -16.18
N THR A 230 13.67 6.29 -15.39
CA THR A 230 13.52 4.90 -15.83
C THR A 230 12.09 4.35 -15.77
N GLY A 231 11.11 5.19 -15.38
CA GLY A 231 9.78 4.73 -14.96
C GLY A 231 9.83 4.00 -13.61
N TRP A 232 8.67 3.60 -13.10
CA TRP A 232 8.54 2.99 -11.78
C TRP A 232 9.20 1.61 -11.64
N SER A 233 9.38 0.89 -12.74
CA SER A 233 9.98 -0.46 -12.75
C SER A 233 11.51 -0.45 -12.74
N ALA A 234 12.14 0.68 -13.03
CA ALA A 234 13.58 0.90 -12.94
C ALA A 234 14.45 -0.20 -13.59
N TYR A 235 14.13 -0.57 -14.84
CA TYR A 235 14.85 -1.64 -15.54
C TYR A 235 16.32 -1.31 -15.77
N ASN A 236 17.16 -2.28 -15.50
CA ASN A 236 18.57 -2.27 -15.88
C ASN A 236 18.76 -2.76 -17.35
N PRO A 237 19.77 -2.27 -18.09
CA PRO A 237 20.88 -1.39 -17.64
C PRO A 237 20.53 0.10 -17.51
N LEU A 238 19.34 0.55 -17.94
CA LEU A 238 18.97 1.97 -17.91
C LEU A 238 19.04 2.58 -16.50
N ALA A 239 18.61 1.83 -15.47
CA ALA A 239 18.69 2.29 -14.08
C ALA A 239 20.13 2.46 -13.58
N GLY A 240 21.06 1.61 -14.05
CA GLY A 240 22.49 1.74 -13.78
C GLY A 240 23.08 3.04 -14.32
N GLN A 241 22.61 3.50 -15.47
CA GLN A 241 23.06 4.71 -16.16
C GLN A 241 22.29 5.98 -15.77
N ALA A 242 21.26 5.85 -14.92
CA ALA A 242 20.40 6.95 -14.53
C ALA A 242 21.10 7.93 -13.57
N PRO A 243 20.64 9.21 -13.49
CA PRO A 243 21.15 10.19 -12.52
C PRO A 243 21.08 9.72 -11.07
N LEU A 244 21.77 10.43 -10.15
CA LEU A 244 21.81 10.17 -8.71
C LEU A 244 20.42 10.05 -8.04
N GLY A 245 19.38 10.60 -8.64
CA GLY A 245 18.00 10.40 -8.20
C GLY A 245 17.56 8.94 -8.13
N MET A 246 18.21 8.07 -8.91
CA MET A 246 17.96 6.63 -8.89
C MET A 246 18.40 5.97 -7.58
N ASP A 247 19.45 6.47 -6.93
CA ASP A 247 19.88 5.98 -5.61
C ASP A 247 18.81 6.26 -4.55
N GLY A 248 18.12 7.40 -4.67
CA GLY A 248 16.95 7.72 -3.85
C GLY A 248 15.81 6.73 -4.02
N TYR A 249 15.53 6.32 -5.27
CA TYR A 249 14.55 5.27 -5.55
C TYR A 249 14.96 3.92 -4.96
N ILE A 250 16.20 3.49 -5.18
CA ILE A 250 16.72 2.22 -4.65
C ILE A 250 16.60 2.19 -3.13
N MET A 251 17.04 3.23 -2.45
CA MET A 251 16.97 3.33 -0.99
C MET A 251 15.52 3.35 -0.48
N PHE A 252 14.63 4.08 -1.18
CA PHE A 252 13.19 4.09 -0.89
C PHE A 252 12.62 2.67 -0.93
N ILE A 253 12.87 1.92 -1.99
CA ILE A 253 12.36 0.55 -2.14
C ILE A 253 12.92 -0.39 -1.09
N CYS A 254 14.23 -0.31 -0.79
CA CYS A 254 14.83 -1.14 0.24
C CYS A 254 14.17 -0.93 1.61
N ILE A 255 13.96 0.33 2.02
CA ILE A 255 13.34 0.62 3.31
C ILE A 255 11.84 0.24 3.30
N PHE A 256 11.14 0.46 2.19
CA PHE A 256 9.73 0.09 2.04
C PHE A 256 9.54 -1.43 2.08
N ALA A 257 10.38 -2.20 1.39
CA ALA A 257 10.35 -3.67 1.43
C ALA A 257 10.55 -4.18 2.87
N LEU A 258 11.51 -3.62 3.61
CA LEU A 258 11.72 -3.94 5.02
C LEU A 258 10.47 -3.63 5.86
N SER A 259 9.82 -2.48 5.64
CA SER A 259 8.55 -2.12 6.29
C SER A 259 7.47 -3.18 6.07
N THR A 260 7.30 -3.60 4.82
CA THR A 260 6.28 -4.58 4.43
C THR A 260 6.54 -5.96 5.04
N MET A 261 7.79 -6.41 5.05
CA MET A 261 8.19 -7.68 5.71
C MET A 261 7.89 -7.66 7.21
N VAL A 262 8.24 -6.57 7.90
CA VAL A 262 8.00 -6.41 9.34
C VAL A 262 6.50 -6.37 9.65
N ALA A 263 5.71 -5.62 8.86
CA ALA A 263 4.25 -5.56 9.00
C ALA A 263 3.62 -6.93 8.73
N GLY A 264 4.04 -7.63 7.68
CA GLY A 264 3.52 -8.95 7.30
C GLY A 264 3.74 -10.00 8.38
N ALA A 265 4.96 -10.07 8.95
CA ALA A 265 5.28 -10.98 10.04
C ALA A 265 4.42 -10.71 11.29
N ASN A 266 4.20 -9.44 11.63
CA ASN A 266 3.40 -9.04 12.77
C ASN A 266 1.91 -9.36 12.57
N ILE A 267 1.32 -9.00 11.44
CA ILE A 267 -0.09 -9.29 11.10
C ILE A 267 -0.33 -10.80 11.11
N THR A 268 0.52 -11.58 10.44
CA THR A 268 0.39 -13.04 10.39
C THR A 268 0.41 -13.65 11.78
N THR A 269 1.39 -13.27 12.62
CA THR A 269 1.49 -13.78 13.99
C THR A 269 0.27 -13.39 14.82
N THR A 270 -0.20 -12.16 14.70
CA THR A 270 -1.38 -11.66 15.41
C THR A 270 -2.61 -12.52 15.08
N VAL A 271 -2.90 -12.70 13.80
CA VAL A 271 -4.08 -13.46 13.38
C VAL A 271 -3.96 -14.95 13.74
N VAL A 272 -2.79 -15.56 13.56
CA VAL A 272 -2.61 -16.99 13.85
C VAL A 272 -2.68 -17.28 15.35
N ARG A 273 -2.11 -16.41 16.21
CA ARG A 273 -1.89 -16.70 17.63
C ARG A 273 -2.87 -16.02 18.58
N MET A 274 -3.54 -14.92 18.17
CA MET A 274 -4.27 -14.06 19.10
C MET A 274 -5.78 -13.97 18.84
N ARG A 275 -6.34 -14.84 18.01
CA ARG A 275 -7.81 -14.91 17.84
C ARG A 275 -8.50 -15.26 19.14
N ALA A 276 -9.66 -14.63 19.38
CA ALA A 276 -10.51 -14.88 20.53
C ALA A 276 -10.90 -16.37 20.65
N LYS A 277 -11.15 -16.81 21.89
CA LYS A 277 -11.62 -18.16 22.16
C LYS A 277 -12.90 -18.46 21.37
N GLY A 278 -12.96 -19.59 20.67
CA GLY A 278 -14.09 -19.98 19.83
C GLY A 278 -14.09 -19.39 18.41
N MET A 279 -13.21 -18.45 18.08
CA MET A 279 -13.00 -17.97 16.72
C MET A 279 -12.12 -18.96 15.94
N THR A 280 -12.73 -20.04 15.50
CA THR A 280 -12.13 -20.98 14.54
C THR A 280 -11.98 -20.28 13.17
N TRP A 281 -11.21 -20.87 12.26
CA TRP A 281 -11.08 -20.33 10.91
C TRP A 281 -12.44 -20.14 10.23
N ASN A 282 -13.37 -21.08 10.34
CA ASN A 282 -14.72 -20.97 9.77
C ASN A 282 -15.59 -19.86 10.39
N ARG A 283 -15.20 -19.29 11.53
CA ARG A 283 -15.86 -18.16 12.19
C ARG A 283 -15.06 -16.87 12.09
N THR A 284 -13.90 -16.91 11.44
CA THR A 284 -13.07 -15.72 11.21
C THR A 284 -13.68 -14.89 10.06
N PRO A 285 -13.85 -13.58 10.22
CA PRO A 285 -14.37 -12.71 9.16
C PRO A 285 -13.57 -12.80 7.86
N ILE A 286 -14.26 -12.67 6.72
CA ILE A 286 -13.62 -12.82 5.39
C ILE A 286 -12.58 -11.73 5.13
N PHE A 287 -12.76 -10.53 5.69
CA PHE A 287 -11.76 -9.47 5.64
C PHE A 287 -10.40 -9.93 6.18
N ILE A 288 -10.40 -10.70 7.26
CA ILE A 288 -9.17 -11.24 7.88
C ILE A 288 -8.46 -12.20 6.92
N TYR A 289 -9.21 -13.02 6.18
CA TYR A 289 -8.63 -13.87 5.13
C TYR A 289 -7.95 -13.05 4.03
N GLY A 290 -8.59 -11.95 3.62
CA GLY A 290 -7.99 -11.03 2.64
C GLY A 290 -6.69 -10.41 3.14
N VAL A 291 -6.66 -9.94 4.39
CA VAL A 291 -5.46 -9.37 5.00
C VAL A 291 -4.35 -10.41 5.14
N VAL A 292 -4.66 -11.62 5.63
CA VAL A 292 -3.66 -12.69 5.78
C VAL A 292 -3.12 -13.15 4.43
N ALA A 293 -3.98 -13.32 3.43
CA ALA A 293 -3.56 -13.71 2.08
C ALA A 293 -2.64 -12.66 1.45
N SER A 294 -2.98 -11.38 1.60
CA SER A 294 -2.13 -10.26 1.14
C SER A 294 -0.73 -10.32 1.76
N VAL A 295 -0.63 -10.42 3.09
CA VAL A 295 0.69 -10.47 3.74
C VAL A 295 1.42 -11.79 3.50
N ALA A 296 0.71 -12.89 3.32
CA ALA A 296 1.32 -14.19 2.96
C ALA A 296 1.97 -14.15 1.57
N LEU A 297 1.42 -13.38 0.63
CA LEU A 297 2.05 -13.10 -0.66
C LEU A 297 3.24 -12.14 -0.53
N ALA A 298 3.09 -11.09 0.27
CA ALA A 298 4.12 -10.08 0.44
C ALA A 298 5.39 -10.65 1.09
N LEU A 299 5.26 -11.53 2.08
CA LEU A 299 6.40 -12.08 2.82
C LEU A 299 7.47 -12.78 1.97
N PRO A 300 7.17 -13.65 0.99
CA PRO A 300 8.17 -14.20 0.09
C PRO A 300 8.58 -13.25 -1.05
N ALA A 301 7.69 -12.38 -1.51
CA ALA A 301 7.91 -11.53 -2.69
C ALA A 301 8.82 -10.33 -2.39
N PHE A 302 8.62 -9.65 -1.28
CA PHE A 302 9.39 -8.44 -0.94
C PHE A 302 10.87 -8.69 -0.62
N PRO A 303 11.31 -9.81 -0.03
CA PRO A 303 12.74 -10.14 0.06
C PRO A 303 13.44 -10.24 -1.31
N VAL A 304 12.76 -10.78 -2.33
CA VAL A 304 13.28 -10.87 -3.70
C VAL A 304 13.40 -9.48 -4.31
N PHE A 305 12.39 -8.63 -4.09
CA PHE A 305 12.43 -7.23 -4.53
C PHE A 305 13.53 -6.43 -3.83
N PHE A 306 13.67 -6.61 -2.52
CA PHE A 306 14.78 -6.02 -1.74
C PHE A 306 16.14 -6.43 -2.33
N LEU A 307 16.34 -7.74 -2.59
CA LEU A 307 17.57 -8.25 -3.20
C LEU A 307 17.82 -7.60 -4.56
N SER A 308 16.82 -7.45 -5.43
CA SER A 308 16.99 -6.83 -6.75
C SER A 308 17.54 -5.40 -6.64
N GLN A 309 17.09 -4.65 -5.63
CA GLN A 309 17.54 -3.28 -5.41
C GLN A 309 18.92 -3.21 -4.75
N VAL A 310 19.25 -4.14 -3.85
CA VAL A 310 20.59 -4.25 -3.26
C VAL A 310 21.64 -4.55 -4.34
N LEU A 311 21.34 -5.45 -5.28
CA LEU A 311 22.24 -5.74 -6.41
C LEU A 311 22.39 -4.50 -7.33
N SER A 312 21.31 -3.74 -7.58
CA SER A 312 21.40 -2.45 -8.29
C SER A 312 22.26 -1.42 -7.55
N ALA A 313 22.14 -1.35 -6.22
CA ALA A 313 22.99 -0.49 -5.40
C ALA A 313 24.46 -0.90 -5.48
N PHE A 314 24.76 -2.19 -5.54
CA PHE A 314 26.13 -2.70 -5.68
C PHE A 314 26.71 -2.35 -7.06
N ASP A 315 25.95 -2.52 -8.14
CA ASP A 315 26.40 -2.12 -9.47
C ASP A 315 26.70 -0.62 -9.50
N ARG A 316 25.85 0.23 -8.93
CA ARG A 316 26.02 1.69 -8.91
C ARG A 316 27.12 2.18 -7.96
N ALA A 317 27.25 1.59 -6.76
CA ALA A 317 28.16 2.09 -5.74
C ALA A 317 29.49 1.34 -5.64
N LEU A 318 29.52 0.05 -5.99
CA LEU A 318 30.71 -0.80 -5.88
C LEU A 318 31.30 -1.20 -7.22
N GLY A 319 30.63 -0.90 -8.35
CA GLY A 319 31.09 -1.25 -9.70
C GLY A 319 31.02 -2.75 -9.97
N THR A 320 30.08 -3.45 -9.34
CA THR A 320 29.78 -4.82 -9.73
C THR A 320 28.98 -4.82 -11.04
N SER A 321 28.81 -5.96 -11.67
CA SER A 321 28.14 -6.10 -12.97
C SER A 321 27.03 -7.14 -12.95
N PHE A 322 26.21 -7.16 -11.90
CA PHE A 322 25.07 -8.08 -11.84
C PHE A 322 24.10 -7.87 -13.00
N TYR A 323 23.88 -6.62 -13.38
CA TYR A 323 22.91 -6.22 -14.41
C TYR A 323 23.54 -5.52 -15.62
N ASP A 324 24.82 -5.21 -15.56
CA ASP A 324 25.53 -4.57 -16.67
C ASP A 324 25.89 -5.60 -17.74
N THR A 325 25.15 -5.61 -18.83
CA THR A 325 25.31 -6.55 -19.95
C THR A 325 26.64 -6.38 -20.68
N ALA A 326 27.24 -5.18 -20.67
CA ALA A 326 28.55 -4.95 -21.29
C ALA A 326 29.69 -5.66 -20.55
N ASN A 327 29.52 -5.92 -19.25
CA ASN A 327 30.51 -6.57 -18.39
C ASN A 327 30.06 -7.96 -17.90
N GLY A 328 29.19 -8.64 -18.67
CA GLY A 328 28.77 -10.02 -18.41
C GLY A 328 27.60 -10.18 -17.44
N GLY A 329 26.95 -9.10 -17.04
CA GLY A 329 25.73 -9.10 -16.25
C GLY A 329 24.47 -9.36 -17.09
N SER A 330 23.30 -9.36 -16.46
CA SER A 330 22.03 -9.66 -17.11
C SER A 330 20.90 -8.73 -16.68
N GLY A 331 20.46 -7.86 -17.59
CA GLY A 331 19.23 -7.05 -17.39
C GLY A 331 17.99 -7.94 -17.22
N TRP A 332 17.96 -9.09 -17.85
CA TRP A 332 16.90 -10.07 -17.70
C TRP A 332 16.83 -10.68 -16.29
N LEU A 333 17.97 -10.81 -15.60
CA LEU A 333 17.98 -11.19 -14.18
C LEU A 333 17.23 -10.17 -13.34
N TYR A 334 17.44 -8.86 -13.59
CA TYR A 334 16.69 -7.81 -12.90
C TYR A 334 15.18 -7.94 -13.14
N GLU A 335 14.76 -8.12 -14.39
CA GLU A 335 13.34 -8.24 -14.74
C GLU A 335 12.66 -9.40 -14.01
N ASN A 336 13.31 -10.58 -13.95
CA ASN A 336 12.78 -11.71 -13.19
C ASN A 336 12.67 -11.41 -11.70
N LEU A 337 13.73 -10.92 -11.06
CA LEU A 337 13.70 -10.57 -9.63
C LEU A 337 12.65 -9.50 -9.33
N PHE A 338 12.47 -8.53 -10.24
CA PHE A 338 11.45 -7.51 -10.11
C PHE A 338 10.04 -8.09 -10.22
N TRP A 339 9.74 -8.87 -11.26
CA TRP A 339 8.37 -9.33 -11.52
C TRP A 339 7.92 -10.51 -10.65
N ILE A 340 8.85 -11.30 -10.09
CA ILE A 340 8.53 -12.27 -9.02
C ILE A 340 7.84 -11.57 -7.83
N MET A 341 8.15 -10.30 -7.57
CA MET A 341 7.40 -9.47 -6.62
C MET A 341 6.28 -8.70 -7.33
N GLY A 342 6.56 -8.07 -8.48
CA GLY A 342 5.67 -7.10 -9.13
C GLY A 342 4.32 -7.65 -9.53
N HIS A 343 4.21 -8.95 -9.88
CA HIS A 343 2.90 -9.53 -10.14
C HIS A 343 2.15 -9.92 -8.84
N PRO A 344 2.71 -10.68 -7.88
CA PRO A 344 2.05 -10.86 -6.59
C PRO A 344 1.61 -9.57 -5.92
N GLU A 345 2.33 -8.46 -6.13
CA GLU A 345 2.00 -7.15 -5.59
C GLU A 345 0.59 -6.67 -5.99
N VAL A 346 0.17 -6.88 -7.24
CA VAL A 346 -1.18 -6.46 -7.68
C VAL A 346 -2.28 -7.19 -6.91
N TYR A 347 -2.03 -8.44 -6.49
CA TYR A 347 -2.96 -9.21 -5.65
C TYR A 347 -2.83 -8.85 -4.17
N VAL A 348 -1.66 -8.46 -3.70
CA VAL A 348 -1.49 -7.84 -2.37
C VAL A 348 -2.40 -6.60 -2.22
N ILE A 349 -2.61 -5.85 -3.30
CA ILE A 349 -3.51 -4.70 -3.37
C ILE A 349 -4.98 -5.13 -3.48
N LEU A 350 -5.28 -6.04 -4.40
CA LEU A 350 -6.64 -6.42 -4.78
C LEU A 350 -7.36 -7.20 -3.68
N ILE A 351 -6.73 -8.25 -3.16
CA ILE A 351 -7.37 -9.23 -2.26
C ILE A 351 -7.97 -8.58 -1.01
N PRO A 352 -7.27 -7.74 -0.24
CA PRO A 352 -7.84 -7.13 0.97
C PRO A 352 -8.97 -6.15 0.64
N ALA A 353 -8.93 -5.47 -0.51
CA ALA A 353 -9.98 -4.57 -0.95
C ALA A 353 -11.28 -5.31 -1.31
N VAL A 354 -11.17 -6.39 -2.06
CA VAL A 354 -12.32 -7.27 -2.40
C VAL A 354 -12.86 -7.94 -1.14
N ALA A 355 -11.98 -8.43 -0.25
CA ALA A 355 -12.39 -9.04 1.01
C ALA A 355 -13.13 -8.04 1.93
N ALA A 356 -12.71 -6.78 1.97
CA ALA A 356 -13.42 -5.73 2.70
C ALA A 356 -14.85 -5.51 2.14
N LEU A 357 -15.01 -5.50 0.83
CA LEU A 357 -16.34 -5.39 0.21
C LEU A 357 -17.19 -6.65 0.44
N MET A 358 -16.59 -7.85 0.45
CA MET A 358 -17.29 -9.09 0.83
C MET A 358 -17.70 -9.07 2.31
N GLU A 359 -16.92 -8.44 3.20
CA GLU A 359 -17.29 -8.23 4.61
C GLU A 359 -18.51 -7.31 4.75
N MET A 360 -18.56 -6.24 3.94
CA MET A 360 -19.65 -5.26 3.95
C MET A 360 -20.94 -5.79 3.29
N ALA A 361 -20.82 -6.66 2.29
CA ALA A 361 -21.96 -7.12 1.49
C ALA A 361 -23.09 -7.72 2.37
N PRO A 362 -22.85 -8.65 3.32
CA PRO A 362 -23.89 -9.16 4.23
C PRO A 362 -24.52 -8.08 5.10
N VAL A 363 -23.77 -7.06 5.49
CA VAL A 363 -24.26 -5.96 6.32
C VAL A 363 -25.30 -5.14 5.56
N PHE A 364 -25.02 -4.76 4.32
CA PHE A 364 -25.88 -3.87 3.54
C PHE A 364 -26.94 -4.60 2.73
N THR A 365 -26.86 -5.93 2.62
CA THR A 365 -27.90 -6.76 1.99
C THR A 365 -28.82 -7.43 3.01
N ARG A 366 -28.44 -7.40 4.32
CA ARG A 366 -29.14 -8.15 5.38
C ARG A 366 -29.28 -9.63 5.07
N SER A 367 -28.34 -10.17 4.31
CA SER A 367 -28.31 -11.56 3.86
C SER A 367 -26.98 -12.20 4.26
N PRO A 368 -26.92 -13.53 4.51
CA PRO A 368 -25.64 -14.18 4.73
C PRO A 368 -24.77 -14.07 3.48
N LEU A 369 -23.45 -14.14 3.65
CA LEU A 369 -22.53 -14.28 2.53
C LEU A 369 -22.95 -15.51 1.69
N PHE A 370 -23.03 -15.37 0.37
CA PHE A 370 -23.55 -16.41 -0.53
C PHE A 370 -22.86 -17.77 -0.31
N SER A 371 -21.54 -17.77 -0.20
CA SER A 371 -20.76 -18.94 0.18
C SER A 371 -19.40 -18.53 0.77
N PHE A 372 -19.22 -18.77 2.06
CA PHE A 372 -17.97 -18.55 2.74
C PHE A 372 -16.82 -19.40 2.17
N ASN A 373 -17.09 -20.68 1.90
CA ASN A 373 -16.09 -21.60 1.38
C ASN A 373 -15.60 -21.21 -0.02
N ILE A 374 -16.52 -20.80 -0.92
CA ILE A 374 -16.14 -20.31 -2.25
C ILE A 374 -15.31 -19.03 -2.14
N ALA A 375 -15.63 -18.12 -1.22
CA ALA A 375 -14.84 -16.92 -0.98
C ALA A 375 -13.41 -17.27 -0.53
N VAL A 376 -13.27 -18.16 0.45
CA VAL A 376 -11.96 -18.62 0.94
C VAL A 376 -11.16 -19.34 -0.15
N MET A 377 -11.80 -20.24 -0.91
CA MET A 377 -11.15 -20.93 -2.04
C MET A 377 -10.71 -19.94 -3.13
N GLY A 378 -11.53 -18.93 -3.44
CA GLY A 378 -11.17 -17.87 -4.39
C GLY A 378 -9.94 -17.08 -3.92
N ILE A 379 -9.92 -16.62 -2.67
CA ILE A 379 -8.77 -15.91 -2.09
C ILE A 379 -7.51 -16.79 -2.12
N ALA A 380 -7.60 -18.04 -1.68
CA ALA A 380 -6.47 -18.97 -1.66
C ALA A 380 -5.98 -19.32 -3.07
N GLY A 381 -6.90 -19.52 -4.02
CA GLY A 381 -6.59 -19.84 -5.41
C GLY A 381 -5.87 -18.69 -6.12
N ILE A 382 -6.35 -17.44 -5.96
CA ILE A 382 -5.64 -16.26 -6.47
C ILE A 382 -4.25 -16.18 -5.85
N SER A 383 -4.14 -16.32 -4.53
CA SER A 383 -2.85 -16.24 -3.84
C SER A 383 -1.85 -17.30 -4.31
N GLY A 384 -2.31 -18.55 -4.47
CA GLY A 384 -1.46 -19.65 -4.94
C GLY A 384 -1.01 -19.50 -6.38
N LEU A 385 -1.91 -19.06 -7.29
CA LEU A 385 -1.57 -18.88 -8.70
C LEU A 385 -0.72 -17.63 -8.94
N SER A 386 -0.88 -16.58 -8.14
CA SER A 386 -0.19 -15.30 -8.36
C SER A 386 1.33 -15.42 -8.38
N VAL A 387 1.91 -16.40 -7.68
CA VAL A 387 3.37 -16.64 -7.67
C VAL A 387 3.86 -17.44 -8.89
N LEU A 388 2.97 -17.85 -9.78
CA LEU A 388 3.28 -18.68 -10.96
C LEU A 388 3.05 -17.95 -12.29
N VAL A 389 2.77 -16.65 -12.27
CA VAL A 389 2.31 -15.92 -13.46
C VAL A 389 3.14 -14.68 -13.81
N TRP A 390 4.20 -14.36 -13.06
CA TRP A 390 4.95 -13.10 -13.17
C TRP A 390 5.49 -12.80 -14.57
N ALA A 391 5.83 -13.83 -15.35
CA ALA A 391 6.54 -13.65 -16.61
C ALA A 391 5.65 -13.18 -17.78
N HIS A 392 4.33 -13.06 -17.59
CA HIS A 392 3.50 -12.38 -18.59
C HIS A 392 3.87 -10.88 -18.75
N HIS A 393 4.54 -10.29 -17.76
CA HIS A 393 5.13 -8.95 -17.91
C HIS A 393 6.38 -8.90 -18.80
N MET A 394 6.87 -10.06 -19.26
CA MET A 394 8.15 -10.22 -19.94
C MET A 394 8.03 -10.88 -21.32
N TYR A 395 6.82 -11.02 -21.87
CA TYR A 395 6.61 -11.72 -23.16
C TYR A 395 7.42 -11.16 -24.32
N ILE A 396 7.73 -9.86 -24.30
CA ILE A 396 8.54 -9.20 -25.33
C ILE A 396 9.96 -8.85 -24.87
N SER A 397 10.41 -9.36 -23.69
CA SER A 397 11.77 -9.13 -23.17
C SER A 397 12.86 -10.00 -23.84
N GLY A 398 12.52 -10.74 -24.87
CA GLY A 398 13.49 -11.58 -25.61
C GLY A 398 13.86 -12.89 -24.92
N TRP A 399 13.08 -13.35 -23.94
CA TRP A 399 13.29 -14.66 -23.32
C TRP A 399 12.80 -15.82 -24.21
N ALA A 400 13.10 -17.06 -23.81
CA ALA A 400 12.83 -18.23 -24.64
C ALA A 400 11.32 -18.36 -24.95
N PRO A 401 10.90 -18.35 -26.23
CA PRO A 401 9.49 -18.44 -26.63
C PRO A 401 8.75 -19.67 -26.06
N LEU A 402 9.48 -20.76 -25.78
CA LEU A 402 8.94 -21.98 -25.16
C LEU A 402 8.30 -21.72 -23.81
N LEU A 403 8.77 -20.71 -23.05
CA LEU A 403 8.24 -20.36 -21.74
C LEU A 403 6.96 -19.50 -21.82
N ASN A 404 6.66 -18.91 -22.96
CA ASN A 404 5.46 -18.08 -23.13
C ASN A 404 4.18 -18.88 -22.88
N THR A 405 4.05 -20.06 -23.47
CA THR A 405 2.82 -20.89 -23.35
C THR A 405 2.51 -21.31 -21.91
N PRO A 406 3.44 -21.86 -21.09
CA PRO A 406 3.17 -22.14 -19.69
C PRO A 406 2.69 -20.93 -18.90
N PHE A 407 3.33 -19.76 -19.08
CA PHE A 407 2.95 -18.54 -18.36
C PHE A 407 1.63 -17.94 -18.87
N MET A 408 1.30 -18.08 -20.13
CA MET A 408 -0.02 -17.76 -20.68
C MET A 408 -1.10 -18.59 -19.98
N LEU A 409 -0.96 -19.91 -19.96
CA LEU A 409 -1.93 -20.81 -19.34
C LEU A 409 -2.10 -20.56 -17.83
N THR A 410 -1.02 -20.40 -17.09
CA THR A 410 -1.12 -20.13 -15.64
C THR A 410 -1.76 -18.77 -15.38
N THR A 411 -1.52 -17.78 -16.23
CA THR A 411 -2.12 -16.44 -16.11
C THR A 411 -3.63 -16.48 -16.40
N GLU A 412 -4.06 -17.20 -17.41
CA GLU A 412 -5.49 -17.37 -17.72
C GLU A 412 -6.23 -18.14 -16.62
N LEU A 413 -5.58 -19.16 -16.01
CA LEU A 413 -6.16 -19.94 -14.91
C LEU A 413 -6.54 -19.09 -13.70
N ILE A 414 -5.90 -17.95 -13.44
CA ILE A 414 -6.23 -17.08 -12.30
C ILE A 414 -7.61 -16.44 -12.42
N SER A 415 -8.18 -16.41 -13.64
CA SER A 415 -9.55 -15.95 -13.88
C SER A 415 -10.59 -16.82 -13.16
N ILE A 416 -10.32 -18.13 -12.95
CA ILE A 416 -11.24 -19.05 -12.28
C ILE A 416 -11.46 -18.66 -10.81
N PRO A 417 -10.43 -18.62 -9.93
CA PRO A 417 -10.63 -18.20 -8.55
C PRO A 417 -11.08 -16.75 -8.43
N THR A 418 -10.72 -15.87 -9.38
CA THR A 418 -11.24 -14.50 -9.43
C THR A 418 -12.75 -14.50 -9.69
N GLY A 419 -13.22 -15.29 -10.66
CA GLY A 419 -14.65 -15.48 -10.92
C GLY A 419 -15.43 -16.02 -9.72
N MET A 420 -14.80 -16.86 -8.88
CA MET A 420 -15.42 -17.34 -7.63
C MET A 420 -15.73 -16.16 -6.68
N LEU A 421 -14.85 -15.18 -6.54
CA LEU A 421 -15.10 -13.99 -5.69
C LEU A 421 -16.26 -13.16 -6.25
N PHE A 422 -16.33 -13.00 -7.56
CA PHE A 422 -17.45 -12.35 -8.24
C PHE A 422 -18.79 -13.05 -7.98
N LEU A 423 -18.82 -14.37 -8.12
CA LEU A 423 -20.02 -15.17 -7.82
C LEU A 423 -20.48 -15.00 -6.38
N VAL A 424 -19.54 -14.91 -5.42
CA VAL A 424 -19.89 -14.66 -4.00
C VAL A 424 -20.53 -13.28 -3.83
N LEU A 425 -19.98 -12.24 -4.41
CA LEU A 425 -20.55 -10.89 -4.32
C LEU A 425 -21.91 -10.81 -5.01
N ILE A 426 -22.02 -11.27 -6.27
CA ILE A 426 -23.27 -11.26 -7.03
C ILE A 426 -24.36 -12.08 -6.30
N GLY A 427 -24.01 -13.29 -5.83
CA GLY A 427 -24.95 -14.14 -5.11
C GLY A 427 -25.42 -13.55 -3.77
N THR A 428 -24.55 -12.79 -3.08
CA THR A 428 -24.90 -12.08 -1.85
C THR A 428 -25.85 -10.92 -2.14
N LEU A 429 -25.59 -10.15 -3.20
CA LEU A 429 -26.46 -9.04 -3.63
C LEU A 429 -27.82 -9.56 -4.12
N TRP A 430 -27.86 -10.62 -4.93
CA TRP A 430 -29.05 -11.16 -5.55
C TRP A 430 -30.13 -11.60 -4.55
N ARG A 431 -29.73 -12.13 -3.41
CA ARG A 431 -30.63 -12.63 -2.37
C ARG A 431 -30.90 -11.63 -1.25
N GLY A 432 -30.29 -10.44 -1.31
CA GLY A 432 -30.30 -9.48 -0.24
C GLY A 432 -31.40 -8.44 -0.35
N ARG A 433 -31.73 -7.82 0.79
CA ARG A 433 -32.50 -6.57 0.85
C ARG A 433 -31.49 -5.42 0.82
N LEU A 434 -31.34 -4.80 -0.33
CA LEU A 434 -30.31 -3.77 -0.54
C LEU A 434 -30.59 -2.51 0.28
N TRP A 435 -29.66 -2.18 1.16
CA TRP A 435 -29.58 -0.85 1.76
C TRP A 435 -28.58 -0.03 0.94
N ILE A 436 -29.12 0.92 0.14
CA ILE A 436 -28.31 1.71 -0.79
C ILE A 436 -27.50 2.74 -0.02
N THR A 437 -26.20 2.52 0.00
CA THR A 437 -25.17 3.36 0.67
C THR A 437 -23.95 3.45 -0.26
N VAL A 438 -23.00 4.35 0.02
CA VAL A 438 -21.74 4.40 -0.72
C VAL A 438 -20.99 3.06 -0.69
N PRO A 439 -20.85 2.34 0.44
CA PRO A 439 -20.27 1.00 0.43
C PRO A 439 -21.01 0.00 -0.47
N THR A 440 -22.34 0.01 -0.49
CA THR A 440 -23.13 -0.86 -1.38
C THR A 440 -22.86 -0.55 -2.85
N MET A 441 -22.89 0.72 -3.22
CA MET A 441 -22.60 1.13 -4.60
C MET A 441 -21.15 0.88 -4.98
N SER A 442 -20.24 0.87 -4.03
CA SER A 442 -18.85 0.48 -4.27
C SER A 442 -18.70 -1.01 -4.62
N ILE A 443 -19.59 -1.89 -4.13
CA ILE A 443 -19.61 -3.30 -4.58
C ILE A 443 -20.00 -3.37 -6.07
N PHE A 444 -21.03 -2.64 -6.48
CA PHE A 444 -21.40 -2.58 -7.90
C PHE A 444 -20.31 -1.96 -8.77
N ALA A 445 -19.68 -0.89 -8.28
CA ALA A 445 -18.55 -0.26 -8.97
C ALA A 445 -17.35 -1.20 -9.11
N LEU A 446 -17.00 -1.97 -8.06
CA LEU A 446 -15.98 -3.01 -8.14
C LEU A 446 -16.32 -4.05 -9.20
N LEU A 447 -17.55 -4.60 -9.16
CA LEU A 447 -17.99 -5.62 -10.11
C LEU A 447 -17.89 -5.10 -11.55
N TRP A 448 -18.31 -3.88 -11.81
CA TRP A 448 -18.21 -3.25 -13.13
C TRP A 448 -16.77 -2.99 -13.57
N ASN A 449 -16.02 -2.27 -12.74
CA ASN A 449 -14.66 -1.86 -13.10
C ASN A 449 -13.73 -3.07 -13.23
N PHE A 450 -13.78 -4.01 -12.28
CA PHE A 450 -12.89 -5.17 -12.33
C PHE A 450 -13.33 -6.18 -13.40
N MET A 451 -14.59 -6.23 -13.80
CA MET A 451 -15.01 -7.01 -14.97
C MET A 451 -14.28 -6.53 -16.23
N ILE A 452 -14.25 -5.21 -16.45
CA ILE A 452 -13.49 -4.61 -17.57
C ILE A 452 -11.98 -4.88 -17.41
N GLY A 453 -11.44 -4.63 -16.21
CA GLY A 453 -10.03 -4.89 -15.90
C GLY A 453 -9.65 -6.36 -16.08
N GLY A 454 -10.46 -7.30 -15.60
CA GLY A 454 -10.21 -8.72 -15.71
C GLY A 454 -10.25 -9.23 -17.16
N ILE A 455 -11.27 -8.84 -17.93
CA ILE A 455 -11.38 -9.21 -19.35
C ILE A 455 -10.19 -8.66 -20.16
N THR A 456 -9.82 -7.40 -19.94
CA THR A 456 -8.65 -6.81 -20.62
C THR A 456 -7.32 -7.44 -20.17
N GLY A 457 -7.28 -8.03 -18.96
CA GLY A 457 -6.16 -8.84 -18.48
C GLY A 457 -6.01 -10.15 -19.25
N ILE A 458 -7.12 -10.79 -19.63
CA ILE A 458 -7.08 -12.00 -20.49
C ILE A 458 -6.45 -11.66 -21.85
N TYR A 459 -6.80 -10.53 -22.46
CA TYR A 459 -6.15 -10.10 -23.69
C TYR A 459 -4.63 -9.89 -23.52
N LEU A 460 -4.19 -9.34 -22.40
CA LEU A 460 -2.77 -9.13 -22.11
C LEU A 460 -2.05 -10.40 -21.64
N SER A 461 -2.77 -11.43 -21.24
CA SER A 461 -2.20 -12.74 -20.92
C SER A 461 -1.95 -13.58 -22.17
N ASP A 462 -2.63 -13.27 -23.27
CA ASP A 462 -2.49 -13.94 -24.56
C ASP A 462 -1.32 -13.34 -25.36
N VAL A 463 -0.27 -14.13 -25.58
CA VAL A 463 0.99 -13.67 -26.21
C VAL A 463 0.79 -13.00 -27.58
N PRO A 464 -0.01 -13.55 -28.53
CA PRO A 464 -0.29 -12.88 -29.78
C PRO A 464 -0.94 -11.51 -29.63
N ALA A 465 -1.87 -11.35 -28.67
CA ALA A 465 -2.52 -10.06 -28.40
C ALA A 465 -1.56 -9.09 -27.69
N ASP A 466 -0.81 -9.58 -26.68
CA ASP A 466 0.15 -8.76 -25.93
C ASP A 466 1.26 -8.19 -26.83
N ALA A 467 1.70 -8.93 -27.85
CA ALA A 467 2.72 -8.45 -28.79
C ALA A 467 2.35 -7.10 -29.44
N PHE A 468 1.06 -6.82 -29.64
CA PHE A 468 0.58 -5.54 -30.18
C PHE A 468 0.21 -4.52 -29.09
N LEU A 469 -0.19 -4.97 -27.90
CA LEU A 469 -0.70 -4.11 -26.83
C LEU A 469 0.38 -3.73 -25.81
N HIS A 470 1.45 -4.52 -25.73
CA HIS A 470 2.54 -4.31 -24.78
C HIS A 470 3.15 -2.92 -24.94
N GLY A 471 3.37 -2.22 -23.83
CA GLY A 471 3.93 -0.87 -23.87
C GLY A 471 2.99 0.23 -24.38
N SER A 472 1.75 -0.09 -24.75
CA SER A 472 0.73 0.88 -25.17
C SER A 472 -0.08 1.45 -23.99
N MET A 473 -0.90 2.48 -24.27
CA MET A 473 -1.86 3.03 -23.29
C MET A 473 -2.94 2.02 -22.90
N PHE A 474 -3.14 0.94 -23.65
CA PHE A 474 -4.05 -0.15 -23.28
C PHE A 474 -3.62 -0.82 -21.97
N VAL A 475 -2.34 -1.11 -21.81
CA VAL A 475 -1.80 -1.66 -20.55
C VAL A 475 -2.03 -0.69 -19.39
N THR A 476 -1.87 0.63 -19.64
CA THR A 476 -2.11 1.66 -18.64
C THR A 476 -3.58 1.68 -18.19
N ALA A 477 -4.51 1.60 -19.13
CA ALA A 477 -5.93 1.51 -18.83
C ALA A 477 -6.24 0.23 -18.02
N HIS A 478 -5.74 -0.92 -18.45
CA HIS A 478 -5.95 -2.21 -17.80
C HIS A 478 -5.57 -2.17 -16.32
N PHE A 479 -4.33 -1.81 -15.98
CA PHE A 479 -3.93 -1.85 -14.58
C PHE A 479 -4.62 -0.78 -13.72
N HIS A 480 -5.07 0.34 -14.29
CA HIS A 480 -5.91 1.27 -13.55
C HIS A 480 -7.29 0.69 -13.25
N TYR A 481 -7.90 -0.05 -14.18
CA TYR A 481 -9.17 -0.75 -13.94
C TYR A 481 -9.05 -1.81 -12.85
N THR A 482 -7.92 -2.51 -12.75
CA THR A 482 -7.70 -3.51 -11.71
C THR A 482 -7.28 -2.87 -10.37
N LEU A 483 -6.29 -1.98 -10.34
CA LEU A 483 -5.73 -1.44 -9.10
C LEU A 483 -6.60 -0.30 -8.52
N MET A 484 -6.96 0.68 -9.33
CA MET A 484 -7.77 1.80 -8.90
C MET A 484 -9.26 1.43 -8.93
N GLY A 485 -9.73 0.84 -10.02
CA GLY A 485 -11.14 0.46 -10.20
C GLY A 485 -11.64 -0.55 -9.18
N ALA A 486 -10.79 -1.45 -8.71
CA ALA A 486 -11.13 -2.39 -7.64
C ALA A 486 -10.48 -2.00 -6.31
N GLY A 487 -9.16 -1.87 -6.27
CA GLY A 487 -8.40 -1.64 -5.04
C GLY A 487 -8.80 -0.35 -4.33
N LEU A 488 -8.71 0.80 -5.02
CA LEU A 488 -9.08 2.09 -4.43
C LEU A 488 -10.58 2.15 -4.10
N THR A 489 -11.45 1.58 -4.95
CA THR A 489 -12.90 1.53 -4.67
C THR A 489 -13.19 0.78 -3.36
N GLY A 490 -12.53 -0.36 -3.11
CA GLY A 490 -12.64 -1.08 -1.85
C GLY A 490 -12.08 -0.29 -0.65
N ALA A 491 -10.99 0.42 -0.83
CA ALA A 491 -10.40 1.26 0.22
C ALA A 491 -11.31 2.44 0.59
N LEU A 492 -11.91 3.12 -0.40
CA LEU A 492 -12.85 4.21 -0.17
C LEU A 492 -14.14 3.73 0.53
N ALA A 493 -14.66 2.56 0.15
CA ALA A 493 -15.76 1.92 0.84
C ALA A 493 -15.40 1.58 2.30
N SER A 494 -14.18 1.06 2.53
CA SER A 494 -13.65 0.75 3.86
C SER A 494 -13.54 2.00 4.72
N LEU A 495 -13.10 3.11 4.14
CA LEU A 495 -13.05 4.40 4.82
C LEU A 495 -14.45 4.82 5.29
N VAL A 496 -15.46 4.79 4.41
CA VAL A 496 -16.84 5.15 4.78
C VAL A 496 -17.38 4.21 5.86
N TYR A 497 -17.14 2.91 5.73
CA TYR A 497 -17.66 1.88 6.63
C TYR A 497 -17.04 1.95 8.03
N TRP A 498 -15.70 2.04 8.14
CA TRP A 498 -15.00 2.01 9.42
C TRP A 498 -14.68 3.39 10.00
N PHE A 499 -14.92 4.49 9.26
CA PHE A 499 -14.71 5.85 9.76
C PHE A 499 -15.40 6.11 11.12
N PRO A 500 -16.66 5.66 11.33
CA PRO A 500 -17.33 5.82 12.63
C PRO A 500 -16.57 5.15 13.78
N LYS A 501 -16.00 3.97 13.54
CA LYS A 501 -15.23 3.23 14.54
C LYS A 501 -13.88 3.88 14.85
N MET A 502 -13.24 4.46 13.84
CA MET A 502 -11.91 5.06 13.95
C MET A 502 -11.95 6.48 14.55
N THR A 503 -13.03 7.21 14.34
CA THR A 503 -13.13 8.65 14.67
C THR A 503 -14.23 9.00 15.67
N GLY A 504 -15.18 8.08 15.91
CA GLY A 504 -16.39 8.33 16.72
C GLY A 504 -17.41 9.24 16.04
N ARG A 505 -17.25 9.50 14.74
CA ARG A 505 -18.14 10.38 13.97
C ARG A 505 -18.58 9.73 12.68
N MET A 506 -19.76 10.06 12.21
CA MET A 506 -20.22 9.67 10.88
C MET A 506 -19.53 10.51 9.83
N LEU A 507 -19.12 9.89 8.71
CA LEU A 507 -18.65 10.62 7.54
C LEU A 507 -19.85 11.32 6.88
N ASP A 508 -19.66 12.55 6.38
CA ASP A 508 -20.72 13.29 5.70
C ASP A 508 -21.25 12.52 4.49
N GLU A 509 -22.52 12.13 4.56
CA GLU A 509 -23.15 11.26 3.56
C GLU A 509 -23.26 11.96 2.21
N LYS A 510 -23.67 13.24 2.19
CA LYS A 510 -23.85 13.99 0.94
C LYS A 510 -22.52 14.16 0.20
N LEU A 511 -21.47 14.58 0.91
CA LEU A 511 -20.14 14.73 0.32
C LEU A 511 -19.56 13.38 -0.12
N SER A 512 -19.83 12.30 0.63
CA SER A 512 -19.42 10.95 0.26
C SER A 512 -20.07 10.49 -1.06
N TRP A 513 -21.37 10.77 -1.26
CA TRP A 513 -22.06 10.49 -2.52
C TRP A 513 -21.53 11.33 -3.68
N ILE A 514 -21.31 12.62 -3.47
CA ILE A 514 -20.73 13.51 -4.50
C ILE A 514 -19.34 12.98 -4.90
N SER A 515 -18.48 12.68 -3.93
CA SER A 515 -17.17 12.10 -4.18
C SER A 515 -17.27 10.80 -4.97
N PHE A 516 -18.12 9.87 -4.53
CA PHE A 516 -18.31 8.58 -5.19
C PHE A 516 -18.62 8.73 -6.67
N TRP A 517 -19.61 9.57 -7.03
CA TRP A 517 -20.01 9.73 -8.43
C TRP A 517 -18.95 10.44 -9.26
N TYR A 518 -18.30 11.49 -8.74
CA TYR A 518 -17.20 12.14 -9.44
C TYR A 518 -16.05 11.17 -9.71
N VAL A 519 -15.69 10.34 -8.73
CA VAL A 519 -14.62 9.35 -8.89
C VAL A 519 -15.05 8.28 -9.89
N GLN A 520 -16.24 7.68 -9.78
CA GLN A 520 -16.63 6.55 -10.63
C GLN A 520 -16.88 6.97 -12.08
N ILE A 521 -17.55 8.09 -12.31
CA ILE A 521 -17.79 8.61 -13.67
C ILE A 521 -16.46 9.06 -14.28
N GLY A 522 -15.69 9.86 -13.55
CA GLY A 522 -14.38 10.34 -14.00
C GLY A 522 -13.42 9.21 -14.32
N PHE A 523 -13.41 8.17 -13.47
CA PHE A 523 -12.62 6.96 -13.66
C PHE A 523 -12.93 6.28 -14.99
N ASN A 524 -14.19 5.97 -15.25
CA ASN A 524 -14.59 5.30 -16.49
C ASN A 524 -14.32 6.16 -17.72
N VAL A 525 -14.56 7.48 -17.67
CA VAL A 525 -14.23 8.41 -18.77
C VAL A 525 -12.71 8.45 -19.03
N ALA A 526 -11.89 8.55 -17.99
CA ALA A 526 -10.44 8.64 -18.12
C ALA A 526 -9.84 7.38 -18.73
N PHE A 527 -10.12 6.22 -18.14
CA PHE A 527 -9.42 5.00 -18.51
C PHE A 527 -10.03 4.29 -19.71
N MET A 528 -11.32 4.51 -20.01
CA MET A 528 -11.89 4.12 -21.31
C MET A 528 -11.25 4.93 -22.45
N GLY A 529 -11.00 6.23 -22.25
CA GLY A 529 -10.22 7.05 -23.20
C GLY A 529 -8.83 6.48 -23.47
N MET A 530 -8.16 5.96 -22.43
CA MET A 530 -6.84 5.31 -22.59
C MET A 530 -6.91 3.98 -23.34
N PHE A 531 -7.97 3.18 -23.18
CA PHE A 531 -8.16 1.98 -23.99
C PHE A 531 -8.28 2.32 -25.47
N PHE A 532 -9.06 3.33 -25.82
CA PHE A 532 -9.24 3.75 -27.22
C PHE A 532 -7.93 4.17 -27.88
N VAL A 533 -7.14 5.02 -27.23
CA VAL A 533 -5.85 5.43 -27.81
C VAL A 533 -4.81 4.30 -27.78
N GLY A 534 -4.88 3.41 -26.78
CA GLY A 534 -4.01 2.24 -26.68
C GLY A 534 -4.25 1.24 -27.81
N LEU A 535 -5.52 0.97 -28.16
CA LEU A 535 -5.89 0.13 -29.32
C LEU A 535 -5.47 0.76 -30.66
N GLN A 536 -5.36 2.09 -30.72
CA GLN A 536 -4.84 2.80 -31.88
C GLN A 536 -3.29 2.83 -31.94
N GLY A 537 -2.61 2.25 -30.94
CA GLY A 537 -1.16 2.13 -30.89
C GLY A 537 -0.43 3.28 -30.17
N GLN A 538 -1.11 4.14 -29.39
CA GLN A 538 -0.42 5.16 -28.62
C GLN A 538 0.48 4.50 -27.55
N PRO A 539 1.81 4.77 -27.56
CA PRO A 539 2.71 4.28 -26.52
C PRO A 539 2.38 4.93 -25.16
N ARG A 540 2.62 4.20 -24.08
CA ARG A 540 2.62 4.77 -22.73
C ARG A 540 3.94 5.49 -22.41
N ARG A 541 3.95 6.37 -21.39
CA ARG A 541 5.14 7.08 -20.88
C ARG A 541 5.74 8.10 -21.84
N VAL A 542 5.06 8.45 -22.92
CA VAL A 542 5.50 9.49 -23.85
C VAL A 542 5.05 10.87 -23.40
N GLU A 543 5.87 11.88 -23.60
CA GLU A 543 5.59 13.27 -23.25
C GLU A 543 4.76 14.01 -24.31
N ALA A 544 4.82 13.51 -25.54
CA ALA A 544 4.11 14.02 -26.71
C ALA A 544 3.53 12.85 -27.50
N TYR A 545 2.49 13.09 -28.27
CA TYR A 545 1.81 12.06 -29.06
C TYR A 545 1.33 12.60 -30.42
N ALA A 546 1.05 11.71 -31.35
CA ALA A 546 0.53 12.08 -32.67
C ALA A 546 -0.88 12.67 -32.56
N ALA A 547 -1.21 13.68 -33.38
CA ALA A 547 -2.48 14.41 -33.33
C ALA A 547 -3.73 13.53 -33.43
N ILE A 548 -3.62 12.34 -34.05
CA ILE A 548 -4.70 11.35 -34.14
C ILE A 548 -5.24 10.91 -32.76
N PHE A 549 -4.41 10.94 -31.71
CA PHE A 549 -4.79 10.52 -30.36
C PHE A 549 -5.41 11.64 -29.52
N SER A 550 -5.54 12.88 -30.05
CA SER A 550 -5.93 14.07 -29.26
C SER A 550 -7.31 13.92 -28.62
N LYS A 551 -8.31 13.36 -29.31
CA LYS A 551 -9.67 13.18 -28.78
C LYS A 551 -9.69 12.24 -27.56
N GLY A 552 -9.00 11.11 -27.63
CA GLY A 552 -8.93 10.17 -26.51
C GLY A 552 -8.13 10.72 -25.32
N ASN A 553 -7.06 11.47 -25.58
CA ASN A 553 -6.30 12.16 -24.53
C ASN A 553 -7.11 13.29 -23.87
N LEU A 554 -7.94 14.01 -24.61
CA LEU A 554 -8.87 15.00 -24.03
C LEU A 554 -9.89 14.32 -23.08
N LEU A 555 -10.52 13.22 -23.51
CA LEU A 555 -11.42 12.45 -22.64
C LEU A 555 -10.71 11.98 -21.37
N THR A 556 -9.52 11.44 -21.51
CA THR A 556 -8.69 11.04 -20.37
C THR A 556 -8.42 12.19 -19.40
N SER A 557 -8.13 13.39 -19.91
CA SER A 557 -7.85 14.57 -19.08
C SER A 557 -9.10 15.08 -18.36
N ILE A 558 -10.26 15.08 -19.02
CA ILE A 558 -11.55 15.44 -18.41
C ILE A 558 -11.89 14.45 -17.29
N GLY A 559 -11.75 13.15 -17.55
CA GLY A 559 -11.99 12.13 -16.53
C GLY A 559 -11.05 12.25 -15.34
N ALA A 560 -9.76 12.51 -15.58
CA ALA A 560 -8.78 12.73 -14.51
C ALA A 560 -9.11 13.96 -13.65
N ALA A 561 -9.56 15.06 -14.24
CA ALA A 561 -10.01 16.24 -13.51
C ALA A 561 -11.24 15.94 -12.64
N ALA A 562 -12.18 15.13 -13.14
CA ALA A 562 -13.32 14.68 -12.34
C ALA A 562 -12.90 13.80 -11.16
N ILE A 563 -11.96 12.84 -11.35
CA ILE A 563 -11.39 12.03 -10.26
C ILE A 563 -10.77 12.93 -9.19
N MET A 564 -9.93 13.89 -9.59
CA MET A 564 -9.28 14.82 -8.66
C MET A 564 -10.32 15.61 -7.87
N THR A 565 -11.35 16.13 -8.53
CA THR A 565 -12.46 16.83 -7.87
C THR A 565 -13.13 15.94 -6.83
N GLY A 566 -13.48 14.69 -7.20
CA GLY A 566 -14.05 13.72 -6.27
C GLY A 566 -13.19 13.43 -5.05
N MET A 567 -11.87 13.28 -5.26
CA MET A 567 -10.92 13.05 -4.15
C MET A 567 -10.76 14.27 -3.24
N LEU A 568 -10.80 15.49 -3.77
CA LEU A 568 -10.80 16.73 -2.97
C LEU A 568 -12.09 16.88 -2.16
N VAL A 569 -13.25 16.52 -2.72
CA VAL A 569 -14.53 16.48 -2.00
C VAL A 569 -14.48 15.45 -0.87
N LEU A 570 -13.89 14.26 -1.10
CA LEU A 570 -13.70 13.27 -0.04
C LEU A 570 -12.79 13.78 1.07
N LEU A 571 -11.69 14.41 0.71
CA LEU A 571 -10.77 15.00 1.70
C LEU A 571 -11.48 16.05 2.56
N ALA A 572 -12.30 16.91 1.95
CA ALA A 572 -13.12 17.89 2.65
C ALA A 572 -14.15 17.19 3.58
N ALA A 573 -14.79 16.11 3.11
CA ALA A 573 -15.71 15.29 3.91
C ALA A 573 -15.00 14.70 5.13
N VAL A 574 -13.82 14.09 4.93
CA VAL A 574 -13.01 13.49 6.02
C VAL A 574 -12.62 14.53 7.04
N ILE A 575 -12.03 15.65 6.63
CA ILE A 575 -11.55 16.71 7.54
C ILE A 575 -12.75 17.33 8.29
N GLY A 576 -13.81 17.69 7.58
CA GLY A 576 -15.01 18.30 8.14
C GLY A 576 -15.71 17.37 9.15
N SER A 577 -15.92 16.10 8.76
CA SER A 577 -16.57 15.11 9.61
C SER A 577 -15.74 14.77 10.85
N TRP A 578 -14.41 14.66 10.70
CA TRP A 578 -13.53 14.37 11.85
C TRP A 578 -13.56 15.50 12.88
N ARG A 579 -13.61 16.76 12.42
CA ARG A 579 -13.67 17.94 13.33
C ARG A 579 -15.03 18.13 13.96
N SER A 580 -16.11 18.11 13.18
CA SER A 580 -17.45 18.55 13.59
C SER A 580 -18.60 17.68 13.12
N GLY A 581 -18.34 16.49 12.53
CA GLY A 581 -19.38 15.58 12.06
C GLY A 581 -20.29 15.07 13.18
N VAL A 582 -21.43 14.49 12.79
CA VAL A 582 -22.38 13.87 13.71
C VAL A 582 -21.71 12.75 14.51
N LYS A 583 -21.94 12.70 15.81
CA LYS A 583 -21.43 11.60 16.66
C LYS A 583 -22.01 10.27 16.18
N ALA A 584 -21.15 9.29 16.00
CA ALA A 584 -21.56 7.98 15.57
C ALA A 584 -22.13 7.16 16.73
N PRO A 585 -23.23 6.42 16.56
CA PRO A 585 -23.60 5.36 17.48
C PRO A 585 -22.54 4.26 17.47
N MET A 586 -22.53 3.41 18.49
CA MET A 586 -21.53 2.33 18.61
C MET A 586 -21.52 1.39 17.40
N ASN A 587 -22.69 1.10 16.83
CA ASN A 587 -22.88 0.25 15.67
C ASN A 587 -23.87 0.87 14.67
N PRO A 588 -23.46 1.83 13.83
CA PRO A 588 -24.36 2.54 12.91
C PRO A 588 -24.93 1.63 11.82
N TRP A 589 -24.24 0.56 11.50
CA TRP A 589 -24.57 -0.36 10.39
C TRP A 589 -25.35 -1.60 10.84
N GLN A 590 -25.55 -1.79 12.17
CA GLN A 590 -26.13 -3.02 12.72
C GLN A 590 -25.34 -4.27 12.25
N ALA A 591 -24.04 -4.14 12.18
CA ALA A 591 -23.13 -5.22 11.81
C ALA A 591 -22.93 -6.18 12.99
N LYS A 592 -22.52 -7.43 12.71
CA LYS A 592 -22.39 -8.50 13.71
C LYS A 592 -20.96 -8.81 14.12
N SER A 593 -19.98 -8.25 13.42
CA SER A 593 -18.57 -8.47 13.72
C SER A 593 -18.11 -7.73 15.00
N LEU A 594 -17.06 -8.25 15.63
CA LEU A 594 -16.64 -7.85 16.99
C LEU A 594 -16.24 -6.38 17.11
N GLU A 595 -15.70 -5.77 16.07
CA GLU A 595 -15.30 -4.37 16.09
C GLU A 595 -16.47 -3.42 16.35
N TRP A 596 -17.70 -3.85 16.07
CA TRP A 596 -18.91 -3.07 16.33
C TRP A 596 -19.52 -3.29 17.72
N THR A 597 -18.92 -4.18 18.53
CA THR A 597 -19.36 -4.44 19.92
C THR A 597 -18.61 -3.59 20.94
N VAL A 598 -17.48 -2.96 20.55
CA VAL A 598 -16.69 -2.10 21.44
C VAL A 598 -17.07 -0.63 21.30
N PRO A 599 -16.98 0.17 22.40
CA PRO A 599 -17.31 1.60 22.36
C PRO A 599 -16.26 2.42 21.59
N TYR A 600 -16.56 3.70 21.38
CA TYR A 600 -15.59 4.72 20.99
C TYR A 600 -15.47 5.75 22.12
N PRO A 601 -14.25 6.17 22.51
CA PRO A 601 -12.96 5.65 22.06
C PRO A 601 -12.75 4.18 22.45
N VAL A 602 -12.11 3.42 21.58
CA VAL A 602 -11.78 2.02 21.85
C VAL A 602 -10.79 1.94 23.01
N PRO A 603 -10.99 1.09 24.02
CA PRO A 603 -10.05 0.90 25.14
C PRO A 603 -8.64 0.57 24.67
N LEU A 604 -7.63 0.82 25.51
CA LEU A 604 -6.23 0.58 25.16
C LEU A 604 -6.00 -0.89 24.77
N GLU A 605 -6.55 -1.83 25.54
CA GLU A 605 -6.49 -3.28 25.28
C GLU A 605 -7.69 -3.80 24.50
N ASN A 606 -8.40 -2.95 23.74
CA ASN A 606 -9.57 -3.24 22.92
C ASN A 606 -10.80 -3.74 23.67
N PHE A 607 -10.64 -4.63 24.65
CA PHE A 607 -11.73 -5.26 25.40
C PHE A 607 -11.41 -5.22 26.90
N GLU A 608 -12.42 -4.91 27.73
CA GLU A 608 -12.31 -5.05 29.19
C GLU A 608 -12.21 -6.53 29.59
N THR A 609 -13.03 -7.36 28.96
CA THR A 609 -12.98 -8.82 29.07
C THR A 609 -12.85 -9.42 27.68
N LEU A 610 -11.96 -10.42 27.52
CA LEU A 610 -11.75 -11.05 26.21
C LEU A 610 -13.05 -11.72 25.73
N PRO A 611 -13.46 -11.45 24.48
CA PRO A 611 -14.68 -12.02 23.95
C PRO A 611 -14.53 -13.54 23.72
N VAL A 612 -15.66 -14.24 23.79
CA VAL A 612 -15.78 -15.65 23.38
C VAL A 612 -16.73 -15.70 22.20
N VAL A 613 -16.28 -16.21 21.06
CA VAL A 613 -17.06 -16.30 19.83
C VAL A 613 -17.82 -17.62 19.78
N THR A 614 -19.14 -17.53 19.83
CA THR A 614 -20.04 -18.71 19.80
C THR A 614 -20.91 -18.76 18.55
N GLU A 615 -21.14 -17.60 17.90
CA GLU A 615 -22.02 -17.48 16.73
C GLU A 615 -21.25 -17.20 15.45
N ASP A 616 -21.90 -17.44 14.30
CA ASP A 616 -21.43 -17.11 12.97
C ASP A 616 -21.60 -15.60 12.72
N VAL A 617 -20.56 -14.92 12.29
CA VAL A 617 -20.56 -13.49 11.98
C VAL A 617 -21.51 -13.14 10.81
N TYR A 618 -21.79 -14.10 9.93
CA TYR A 618 -22.66 -13.91 8.76
C TYR A 618 -24.09 -14.44 8.96
N GLY A 619 -24.54 -14.63 10.18
CA GLY A 619 -25.89 -15.08 10.51
C GLY A 619 -27.02 -14.08 10.20
N TYR A 620 -26.86 -13.19 9.18
CA TYR A 620 -27.88 -12.25 8.75
C TYR A 620 -29.09 -12.98 8.12
N GLY A 621 -30.30 -12.50 8.39
CA GLY A 621 -31.52 -13.01 7.80
C GLY A 621 -31.95 -14.41 8.26
N ARG A 622 -31.19 -15.08 9.10
CA ARG A 622 -31.61 -16.36 9.73
C ARG A 622 -32.57 -16.03 10.88
N LYS A 623 -33.78 -16.63 10.90
CA LYS A 623 -34.62 -16.66 12.11
C LYS A 623 -33.84 -17.43 13.19
N LYS A 624 -33.75 -16.85 14.39
CA LYS A 624 -33.22 -17.57 15.55
C LYS A 624 -34.10 -18.75 15.91
#